data_1bf9b8985de7ff30a4fe550d1b70ec2c
#
_entry.id   1bf9b8985de7ff30a4fe550d1b70ec2c
#
_cell.length_a   1.000
_cell.length_b   1.000
_cell.length_c   1.000
_cell.angle_alpha   90.00
_cell.angle_beta   90.00
_cell.angle_gamma   90.00
#
_symmetry.space_group_name_H-M   'P 1'
#
loop_
_entity.id
_entity.type
_entity.pdbx_description
1 polymer ?
#
loop_
_entity_poly.entity_id
_entity_poly.type
_entity_poly.pdbx_seq_one_letter_code
_entity_poly.pdbx_strand_id
1 'polypeptide(L)'
;MSKITEYERNHAKKYEKQCNDRRRNEENMVAEREEVQLTEEREDVQYNKQRKRNEMEIVFDAVSCNESFARVAVAAFITHLNPTLEELADIKTAVSEAVTNAIIHGYENLAGYSRHGESIPAYSIVHPGKVRMHCVLDGDMLSIEITDQGKGIE
;
A
#
# COMPACT_ATOMS: atom_id res chain seq x y z
N MET A 1 -62.26 -13.85 45.32
CA MET A 1 -61.82 -12.99 44.23
C MET A 1 -61.10 -11.80 44.83
N SER A 2 -59.77 -11.77 44.70
CA SER A 2 -58.94 -10.67 45.22
C SER A 2 -59.17 -9.43 44.37
N LYS A 3 -59.61 -8.32 44.98
CA LYS A 3 -59.72 -7.03 44.27
C LYS A 3 -58.32 -6.43 44.16
N ILE A 4 -57.74 -6.48 42.98
CA ILE A 4 -56.53 -5.74 42.69
C ILE A 4 -56.82 -4.26 42.89
N THR A 5 -56.08 -3.61 43.78
CA THR A 5 -56.27 -2.19 44.09
C THR A 5 -55.88 -1.31 42.88
N GLU A 6 -56.46 -0.16 42.80
CA GLU A 6 -56.18 0.83 41.74
C GLU A 6 -54.70 1.25 41.75
N TYR A 7 -54.10 1.22 42.91
CA TYR A 7 -52.66 1.46 43.12
C TYR A 7 -51.81 0.41 42.42
N GLU A 8 -52.09 -0.88 42.55
CA GLU A 8 -51.36 -1.99 41.90
C GLU A 8 -51.48 -1.92 40.38
N ARG A 9 -52.64 -1.56 39.85
CA ARG A 9 -52.85 -1.34 38.41
C ARG A 9 -52.02 -0.18 37.86
N ASN A 10 -51.95 0.92 38.58
CA ASN A 10 -51.15 2.09 38.14
C ASN A 10 -49.65 1.80 38.21
N HIS A 11 -49.21 1.04 39.20
CA HIS A 11 -47.82 0.60 39.29
C HIS A 11 -47.45 -0.36 38.15
N ALA A 12 -48.28 -1.34 37.86
CA ALA A 12 -48.05 -2.26 36.75
C ALA A 12 -47.92 -1.53 35.40
N LYS A 13 -48.81 -0.56 35.12
CA LYS A 13 -48.75 0.25 33.90
C LYS A 13 -47.48 1.10 33.82
N LYS A 14 -47.01 1.62 34.92
CA LYS A 14 -45.75 2.40 34.99
C LYS A 14 -44.54 1.52 34.67
N TYR A 15 -44.48 0.31 35.22
CA TYR A 15 -43.41 -0.66 34.93
C TYR A 15 -43.44 -1.12 33.48
N GLU A 16 -44.63 -1.44 32.96
CA GLU A 16 -44.78 -1.82 31.53
C GLU A 16 -44.33 -0.71 30.61
N LYS A 17 -44.67 0.55 30.89
CA LYS A 17 -44.21 1.69 30.13
C LYS A 17 -42.69 1.81 30.15
N GLN A 18 -42.06 1.70 31.35
CA GLN A 18 -40.61 1.76 31.47
C GLN A 18 -39.89 0.63 30.72
N CYS A 19 -40.43 -0.59 30.76
CA CYS A 19 -39.88 -1.70 30.00
C CYS A 19 -39.97 -1.46 28.46
N ASN A 20 -41.10 -0.94 27.98
CA ASN A 20 -41.28 -0.63 26.57
C ASN A 20 -40.37 0.52 26.11
N ASP A 21 -40.19 1.54 26.95
CA ASP A 21 -39.30 2.65 26.65
C ASP A 21 -37.82 2.19 26.60
N ARG A 22 -37.41 1.30 27.51
CA ARG A 22 -36.06 0.69 27.47
C ARG A 22 -35.85 -0.12 26.18
N ARG A 23 -36.78 -1.00 25.85
CA ARG A 23 -36.70 -1.83 24.65
C ARG A 23 -36.59 -0.97 23.41
N ARG A 24 -37.42 0.07 23.29
CA ARG A 24 -37.36 1.01 22.16
C ARG A 24 -36.01 1.74 22.06
N ASN A 25 -35.43 2.13 23.21
CA ASN A 25 -34.12 2.77 23.23
C ASN A 25 -33.02 1.79 22.81
N GLU A 26 -33.08 0.53 23.22
CA GLU A 26 -32.13 -0.51 22.80
C GLU A 26 -32.25 -0.79 21.29
N GLU A 27 -33.47 -0.89 20.77
CA GLU A 27 -33.71 -1.06 19.32
C GLU A 27 -33.18 0.13 18.52
N ASN A 28 -33.40 1.37 18.99
CA ASN A 28 -32.86 2.58 18.33
C ASN A 28 -31.32 2.61 18.36
N MET A 29 -30.70 2.24 19.48
CA MET A 29 -29.23 2.18 19.58
C MET A 29 -28.62 1.13 18.65
N VAL A 30 -29.32 0.01 18.44
CA VAL A 30 -28.86 -1.01 17.49
C VAL A 30 -28.99 -0.48 16.07
N ALA A 31 -30.13 0.12 15.70
CA ALA A 31 -30.35 0.71 14.39
C ALA A 31 -29.32 1.81 14.06
N GLU A 32 -29.02 2.70 15.02
CA GLU A 32 -27.98 3.73 14.86
C GLU A 32 -26.60 3.14 14.61
N ARG A 33 -26.25 2.05 15.30
CA ARG A 33 -24.96 1.38 15.08
C ARG A 33 -24.87 0.71 13.72
N GLU A 34 -25.94 0.05 13.27
CA GLU A 34 -26.00 -0.57 11.95
C GLU A 34 -25.93 0.50 10.84
N GLU A 35 -26.55 1.66 11.01
CA GLU A 35 -26.51 2.76 10.05
C GLU A 35 -25.09 3.37 9.96
N VAL A 36 -24.40 3.55 11.11
CA VAL A 36 -23.02 4.02 11.14
C VAL A 36 -22.10 3.03 10.44
N GLN A 37 -22.24 1.73 10.73
CA GLN A 37 -21.43 0.70 10.11
C GLN A 37 -21.62 0.60 8.59
N LEU A 38 -22.88 0.73 8.12
CA LEU A 38 -23.18 0.78 6.70
C LEU A 38 -22.65 2.04 6.00
N THR A 39 -22.57 3.16 6.71
CA THR A 39 -21.98 4.39 6.16
C THR A 39 -20.47 4.28 6.06
N GLU A 40 -19.81 3.76 7.07
CA GLU A 40 -18.37 3.49 7.05
C GLU A 40 -17.99 2.51 5.92
N GLU A 41 -18.71 1.41 5.76
CA GLU A 41 -18.49 0.46 4.67
C GLU A 41 -18.71 1.09 3.27
N ARG A 42 -19.68 2.00 3.13
CA ARG A 42 -19.91 2.71 1.86
C ARG A 42 -18.83 3.72 1.56
N GLU A 43 -18.34 4.43 2.57
CA GLU A 43 -17.24 5.39 2.41
C GLU A 43 -15.94 4.65 2.06
N ASP A 44 -15.66 3.51 2.67
CA ASP A 44 -14.51 2.67 2.35
C ASP A 44 -14.59 2.11 0.92
N VAL A 45 -15.76 1.65 0.48
CA VAL A 45 -15.97 1.18 -0.90
C VAL A 45 -15.83 2.32 -1.90
N GLN A 46 -16.29 3.52 -1.55
CA GLN A 46 -16.19 4.70 -2.42
C GLN A 46 -14.76 5.24 -2.46
N TYR A 47 -14.04 5.24 -1.35
CA TYR A 47 -12.62 5.56 -1.27
C TYR A 47 -11.77 4.59 -2.08
N ASN A 48 -12.04 3.29 -1.99
CA ASN A 48 -11.37 2.27 -2.79
C ASN A 48 -11.70 2.37 -4.29
N LYS A 49 -12.91 2.80 -4.65
CA LYS A 49 -13.31 3.00 -6.05
C LYS A 49 -12.70 4.25 -6.70
N GLN A 50 -12.25 5.20 -5.86
CA GLN A 50 -11.54 6.42 -6.28
C GLN A 50 -10.02 6.28 -6.19
N ARG A 51 -9.47 5.09 -5.96
CA ARG A 51 -8.03 4.86 -6.06
C ARG A 51 -7.56 5.24 -7.45
N LYS A 52 -7.20 6.51 -7.55
CA LYS A 52 -6.60 7.07 -8.76
C LYS A 52 -5.32 6.31 -9.02
N ARG A 53 -5.09 5.97 -10.28
CA ARG A 53 -3.80 5.54 -10.78
C ARG A 53 -2.72 6.47 -10.22
N ASN A 54 -1.74 5.93 -9.54
CA ASN A 54 -0.57 6.63 -9.06
C ASN A 54 0.65 6.16 -9.84
N GLU A 55 1.53 7.09 -10.20
CA GLU A 55 2.65 6.81 -11.08
C GLU A 55 3.88 7.54 -10.58
N MET A 56 5.01 6.86 -10.60
CA MET A 56 6.32 7.38 -10.25
C MET A 56 7.33 6.98 -11.31
N GLU A 57 8.09 7.94 -11.81
CA GLU A 57 9.24 7.68 -12.65
C GLU A 57 10.49 8.29 -12.01
N ILE A 58 11.56 7.50 -11.92
CA ILE A 58 12.86 7.96 -11.49
C ILE A 58 13.94 7.52 -12.48
N VAL A 59 14.89 8.41 -12.74
CA VAL A 59 16.05 8.15 -13.59
C VAL A 59 17.32 8.43 -12.79
N PHE A 60 18.20 7.46 -12.75
CA PHE A 60 19.44 7.56 -12.00
C PHE A 60 20.63 7.01 -12.77
N ASP A 61 21.83 7.35 -12.33
CA ASP A 61 23.07 6.85 -12.93
C ASP A 61 23.23 5.34 -12.69
N ALA A 62 23.71 4.62 -13.70
CA ALA A 62 23.99 3.18 -13.63
C ALA A 62 25.23 2.90 -12.78
N VAL A 63 25.14 3.19 -11.48
CA VAL A 63 26.20 2.95 -10.47
C VAL A 63 25.63 2.12 -9.33
N SER A 64 26.44 1.21 -8.78
CA SER A 64 26.01 0.20 -7.80
C SER A 64 25.34 0.79 -6.55
N CYS A 65 25.74 1.98 -6.11
CA CYS A 65 25.12 2.62 -4.93
C CYS A 65 23.64 3.01 -5.16
N ASN A 66 23.21 3.19 -6.41
CA ASN A 66 21.84 3.57 -6.74
C ASN A 66 20.85 2.40 -6.68
N GLU A 67 21.32 1.16 -6.59
CA GLU A 67 20.47 -0.01 -6.31
C GLU A 67 19.75 0.15 -4.96
N SER A 68 20.48 0.54 -3.92
CA SER A 68 19.87 0.78 -2.60
C SER A 68 18.87 1.92 -2.62
N PHE A 69 19.12 2.98 -3.41
CA PHE A 69 18.17 4.07 -3.60
C PHE A 69 16.87 3.59 -4.27
N ALA A 70 16.97 2.81 -5.35
CA ALA A 70 15.79 2.27 -6.05
C ALA A 70 14.91 1.42 -5.11
N ARG A 71 15.52 0.59 -4.27
CA ARG A 71 14.84 -0.22 -3.25
C ARG A 71 14.06 0.62 -2.24
N VAL A 72 14.65 1.71 -1.78
CA VAL A 72 14.00 2.63 -0.83
C VAL A 72 12.87 3.40 -1.52
N ALA A 73 13.08 3.85 -2.76
CA ALA A 73 12.09 4.59 -3.51
C ALA A 73 10.81 3.78 -3.76
N VAL A 74 10.95 2.51 -4.21
CA VAL A 74 9.79 1.65 -4.41
C VAL A 74 9.08 1.34 -3.10
N ALA A 75 9.80 1.07 -2.02
CA ALA A 75 9.20 0.82 -0.71
C ALA A 75 8.37 2.02 -0.23
N ALA A 76 8.88 3.23 -0.39
CA ALA A 76 8.15 4.46 -0.06
C ALA A 76 6.91 4.65 -0.95
N PHE A 77 7.02 4.37 -2.25
CA PHE A 77 5.93 4.50 -3.21
C PHE A 77 4.72 3.61 -2.88
N ILE A 78 4.97 2.38 -2.42
CA ILE A 78 3.91 1.40 -2.12
C ILE A 78 3.39 1.44 -0.67
N THR A 79 3.94 2.33 0.18
CA THR A 79 3.59 2.37 1.63
C THR A 79 2.09 2.53 1.87
N HIS A 80 1.39 3.29 1.03
CA HIS A 80 -0.05 3.53 1.18
C HIS A 80 -0.94 2.32 0.83
N LEU A 81 -0.37 1.24 0.27
CA LEU A 81 -1.05 -0.02 0.07
C LEU A 81 -1.05 -0.90 1.33
N ASN A 82 -0.37 -0.46 2.40
CA ASN A 82 -0.16 -1.24 3.63
C ASN A 82 0.35 -2.68 3.34
N PRO A 83 1.42 -2.85 2.55
CA PRO A 83 1.95 -4.17 2.24
C PRO A 83 2.42 -4.87 3.52
N THR A 84 2.29 -6.19 3.55
CA THR A 84 2.91 -7.01 4.59
C THR A 84 4.44 -6.89 4.52
N LEU A 85 5.12 -7.27 5.61
CA LEU A 85 6.59 -7.28 5.62
C LEU A 85 7.18 -8.25 4.59
N GLU A 86 6.50 -9.35 4.31
CA GLU A 86 6.89 -10.35 3.32
C GLU A 86 6.76 -9.78 1.90
N GLU A 87 5.60 -9.23 1.55
CA GLU A 87 5.39 -8.57 0.25
C GLU A 87 6.38 -7.44 0.00
N LEU A 88 6.64 -6.62 1.04
CA LEU A 88 7.62 -5.55 0.94
C LEU A 88 9.04 -6.07 0.70
N ALA A 89 9.43 -7.17 1.36
CA ALA A 89 10.73 -7.80 1.18
C ALA A 89 10.88 -8.37 -0.22
N ASP A 90 9.86 -9.05 -0.75
CA ASP A 90 9.86 -9.64 -2.08
C ASP A 90 9.97 -8.57 -3.17
N ILE A 91 9.20 -7.50 -3.08
CA ILE A 91 9.26 -6.38 -4.02
C ILE A 91 10.64 -5.73 -4.01
N LYS A 92 11.21 -5.47 -2.83
CA LYS A 92 12.55 -4.90 -2.68
C LYS A 92 13.63 -5.80 -3.28
N THR A 93 13.50 -7.11 -3.11
CA THR A 93 14.43 -8.09 -3.68
C THR A 93 14.35 -8.12 -5.19
N ALA A 94 13.14 -8.17 -5.75
CA ALA A 94 12.92 -8.15 -7.19
C ALA A 94 13.46 -6.87 -7.84
N VAL A 95 13.23 -5.70 -7.22
CA VAL A 95 13.77 -4.42 -7.71
C VAL A 95 15.30 -4.39 -7.62
N SER A 96 15.88 -4.88 -6.52
CA SER A 96 17.34 -4.98 -6.38
C SER A 96 17.96 -5.79 -7.50
N GLU A 97 17.41 -6.97 -7.76
CA GLU A 97 17.91 -7.87 -8.80
C GLU A 97 17.77 -7.25 -10.19
N ALA A 98 16.62 -6.68 -10.51
CA ALA A 98 16.39 -6.05 -11.81
C ALA A 98 17.30 -4.83 -12.05
N VAL A 99 17.47 -3.95 -11.06
CA VAL A 99 18.38 -2.80 -11.14
C VAL A 99 19.83 -3.25 -11.26
N THR A 100 20.26 -4.25 -10.48
CA THR A 100 21.61 -4.81 -10.56
C THR A 100 21.87 -5.38 -11.95
N ASN A 101 20.91 -6.12 -12.51
CA ASN A 101 21.02 -6.66 -13.86
C ASN A 101 21.12 -5.55 -14.91
N ALA A 102 20.30 -4.51 -14.82
CA ALA A 102 20.36 -3.35 -15.71
C ALA A 102 21.74 -2.64 -15.64
N ILE A 103 22.32 -2.50 -14.44
CA ILE A 103 23.63 -1.89 -14.25
C ILE A 103 24.74 -2.77 -14.81
N ILE A 104 24.76 -4.07 -14.45
CA ILE A 104 25.84 -4.98 -14.83
C ILE A 104 25.79 -5.30 -16.33
N HIS A 105 24.65 -5.73 -16.83
CA HIS A 105 24.50 -6.20 -18.22
C HIS A 105 24.28 -5.04 -19.19
N GLY A 106 23.60 -3.99 -18.78
CA GLY A 106 23.43 -2.80 -19.62
C GLY A 106 24.74 -2.04 -19.84
N TYR A 107 25.58 -1.96 -18.80
CA TYR A 107 26.75 -1.08 -18.79
C TYR A 107 28.02 -1.76 -18.31
N GLU A 108 28.27 -2.99 -18.75
CA GLU A 108 29.35 -3.89 -18.32
C GLU A 108 30.75 -3.24 -18.27
N ASN A 109 31.00 -2.26 -19.14
CA ASN A 109 32.29 -1.52 -19.18
C ASN A 109 32.28 -0.20 -18.40
N LEU A 110 31.11 0.22 -17.86
CA LEU A 110 30.93 1.51 -17.18
C LEU A 110 30.69 1.36 -15.69
N ALA A 111 30.27 0.17 -15.22
CA ALA A 111 29.86 -0.06 -13.84
C ALA A 111 31.02 -0.23 -12.84
N GLY A 112 32.26 0.02 -13.24
CA GLY A 112 33.43 -0.13 -12.39
C GLY A 112 33.95 -1.56 -12.24
N TYR A 113 33.40 -2.50 -13.04
CA TYR A 113 33.87 -3.88 -13.13
C TYR A 113 34.34 -4.17 -14.55
N SER A 114 35.63 -4.46 -14.72
CA SER A 114 36.09 -5.05 -15.96
C SER A 114 35.76 -6.56 -15.93
N ARG A 115 35.59 -7.20 -17.11
CA ARG A 115 35.45 -8.67 -17.25
C ARG A 115 36.57 -9.47 -16.58
N HIS A 116 37.68 -8.81 -16.22
CA HIS A 116 38.87 -9.45 -15.63
C HIS A 116 39.02 -9.17 -14.13
N GLY A 117 37.94 -8.63 -13.45
CA GLY A 117 37.98 -8.40 -12.01
C GLY A 117 38.84 -7.21 -11.53
N GLU A 118 39.30 -6.37 -12.45
CA GLU A 118 39.95 -5.13 -12.13
C GLU A 118 38.91 -4.04 -11.84
N SER A 119 38.95 -3.45 -10.65
CA SER A 119 38.09 -2.33 -10.28
C SER A 119 38.51 -1.07 -11.06
N ILE A 120 37.63 -0.57 -11.90
CA ILE A 120 37.77 0.74 -12.54
C ILE A 120 37.49 1.79 -11.46
N PRO A 121 38.38 2.73 -11.15
CA PRO A 121 38.11 3.78 -10.18
C PRO A 121 36.85 4.57 -10.59
N ALA A 122 35.93 4.82 -9.62
CA ALA A 122 34.66 5.50 -9.87
C ALA A 122 34.81 6.88 -10.58
N TYR A 123 35.94 7.55 -10.38
CA TYR A 123 36.27 8.82 -11.04
C TYR A 123 36.64 8.68 -12.54
N SER A 124 36.86 7.46 -13.03
CA SER A 124 37.16 7.19 -14.44
C SER A 124 35.90 7.08 -15.30
N ILE A 125 34.73 7.06 -14.68
CA ILE A 125 33.43 6.97 -15.39
C ILE A 125 33.03 8.39 -15.81
N VAL A 126 33.37 8.76 -17.03
CA VAL A 126 33.11 10.12 -17.56
C VAL A 126 31.61 10.34 -17.85
N HIS A 127 30.88 9.26 -18.20
CA HIS A 127 29.43 9.29 -18.45
C HIS A 127 28.82 7.94 -18.03
N PRO A 128 28.33 7.81 -16.80
CA PRO A 128 27.61 6.61 -16.39
C PRO A 128 26.32 6.50 -17.23
N GLY A 129 25.98 5.28 -17.64
CA GLY A 129 24.68 5.03 -18.27
C GLY A 129 23.53 5.42 -17.34
N LYS A 130 22.31 5.39 -17.84
CA LYS A 130 21.11 5.71 -17.08
C LYS A 130 20.21 4.48 -16.96
N VAL A 131 19.68 4.28 -15.76
CA VAL A 131 18.61 3.32 -15.49
C VAL A 131 17.35 4.12 -15.16
N ARG A 132 16.25 3.72 -15.78
CA ARG A 132 14.92 4.28 -15.52
C ARG A 132 14.09 3.23 -14.79
N MET A 133 13.49 3.60 -13.68
CA MET A 133 12.48 2.82 -12.97
C MET A 133 11.15 3.54 -13.05
N HIS A 134 10.16 2.88 -13.61
CA HIS A 134 8.80 3.37 -13.76
C HIS A 134 7.86 2.45 -12.97
N CYS A 135 7.12 3.02 -12.01
CA CYS A 135 6.18 2.32 -11.15
C CYS A 135 4.78 2.86 -11.36
N VAL A 136 3.82 1.98 -11.57
CA VAL A 136 2.41 2.32 -11.72
C VAL A 136 1.60 1.51 -10.73
N LEU A 137 0.78 2.20 -9.95
CA LEU A 137 -0.29 1.61 -9.15
C LEU A 137 -1.62 1.89 -9.85
N ASP A 138 -2.36 0.82 -10.12
CA ASP A 138 -3.72 0.92 -10.67
C ASP A 138 -4.63 -0.01 -9.86
N GLY A 139 -5.40 0.58 -8.96
CA GLY A 139 -6.10 -0.16 -7.93
C GLY A 139 -5.12 -0.95 -7.04
N ASP A 140 -5.23 -2.27 -7.02
CA ASP A 140 -4.37 -3.17 -6.25
C ASP A 140 -3.22 -3.77 -7.08
N MET A 141 -3.09 -3.34 -8.34
CA MET A 141 -2.04 -3.80 -9.24
C MET A 141 -0.83 -2.87 -9.20
N LEU A 142 0.33 -3.43 -8.82
CA LEU A 142 1.62 -2.77 -8.92
C LEU A 142 2.34 -3.26 -10.17
N SER A 143 2.72 -2.35 -11.05
CA SER A 143 3.60 -2.60 -12.19
C SER A 143 4.91 -1.84 -12.00
N ILE A 144 6.03 -2.54 -12.15
CA ILE A 144 7.37 -1.95 -12.07
C ILE A 144 8.10 -2.31 -13.35
N GLU A 145 8.54 -1.29 -14.08
CA GLU A 145 9.36 -1.42 -15.29
C GLU A 145 10.74 -0.82 -15.03
N ILE A 146 11.79 -1.60 -15.29
CA ILE A 146 13.17 -1.16 -15.19
C ILE A 146 13.78 -1.23 -16.59
N THR A 147 14.25 -0.08 -17.09
CA THR A 147 14.78 0.06 -18.42
C THR A 147 16.19 0.65 -18.35
N ASP A 148 17.11 0.07 -19.10
CA ASP A 148 18.43 0.63 -19.35
C ASP A 148 18.57 1.00 -20.84
N GLN A 149 19.61 1.74 -21.18
CA GLN A 149 19.97 2.12 -22.55
C GLN A 149 21.26 1.41 -23.00
N GLY A 150 21.59 0.31 -22.35
CA GLY A 150 22.76 -0.48 -22.66
C GLY A 150 22.61 -1.33 -23.92
N LYS A 151 23.58 -2.21 -24.14
CA LYS A 151 23.63 -3.05 -25.35
C LYS A 151 22.61 -4.20 -25.36
N GLY A 152 21.93 -4.43 -24.25
CA GLY A 152 21.06 -5.60 -24.06
C GLY A 152 21.88 -6.90 -23.83
N ILE A 153 21.13 -8.00 -23.68
CA ILE A 153 21.68 -9.35 -23.53
C ILE A 153 21.71 -9.97 -24.93
N GLU A 154 22.91 -10.32 -25.42
CA GLU A 154 23.09 -11.11 -26.66
C GLU A 154 22.92 -12.60 -26.35
#